data_ffae6887b723bcf02eb1ed2e8d3d01da
#
_entry.id   ffae6887b723bcf02eb1ed2e8d3d01da
#
_cell.length_a   1.000
_cell.length_b   1.000
_cell.length_c   1.000
_cell.angle_alpha   90.00
_cell.angle_beta   90.00
_cell.angle_gamma   90.00
#
_symmetry.space_group_name_H-M   'P 1'
#
loop_
_entity.id
_entity.type
_entity.pdbx_description
1 polymer ?
#
loop_
_entity_poly.entity_id
_entity_poly.type
_entity_poly.pdbx_seq_one_letter_code
_entity_poly.pdbx_strand_id
1 'polypeptide(L)'
;MLTQYLNFAVSGSVNHIYEKQSVGRKQVIKPVYPSDEQCLERWEKISADPPCPYEKTGDNFTEKGEQVRSKSEVLIADALYHAGVPYHYEYPLKLHTGELFYPDFTILDLPNRKIYYWEHFGKMGDREYLNKTLIKIRTYEENGIWPGEKLLMTFESPDVSLGTKEIKNIIAEYFSPENGR
;
A
#
# COMPACT_ATOMS: atom_id res chain seq x y z
N MET A 1 12.36 7.88 -1.44
CA MET A 1 11.66 9.08 -1.96
C MET A 1 10.24 9.21 -1.40
N LEU A 2 9.39 8.16 -1.37
CA LEU A 2 8.04 8.22 -0.79
C LEU A 2 8.04 8.68 0.70
N THR A 3 8.96 8.19 1.51
CA THR A 3 9.06 8.52 2.94
C THR A 3 9.37 10.01 3.20
N GLN A 4 10.09 10.68 2.31
CA GLN A 4 10.36 12.12 2.45
C GLN A 4 9.14 13.00 2.18
N TYR A 5 8.19 12.54 1.35
CA TYR A 5 6.97 13.29 1.05
C TYR A 5 5.87 13.11 2.09
N LEU A 6 5.92 12.03 2.89
CA LEU A 6 4.89 11.66 3.86
C LEU A 6 5.28 11.89 5.32
N ASN A 7 6.53 12.33 5.59
CA ASN A 7 7.07 12.55 6.94
C ASN A 7 6.47 13.77 7.67
N PHE A 8 5.21 14.11 7.40
CA PHE A 8 4.49 15.13 8.13
C PHE A 8 3.30 14.51 8.86
N ALA A 9 3.58 13.87 9.98
CA ALA A 9 2.55 13.53 10.95
C ALA A 9 1.95 14.83 11.50
N VAL A 10 0.75 15.20 11.02
CA VAL A 10 0.02 16.32 11.57
C VAL A 10 -1.26 15.83 12.19
N SER A 11 -1.44 16.25 13.43
CA SER A 11 -2.70 16.07 14.12
C SER A 11 -3.87 16.56 13.27
N GLY A 12 -4.96 15.79 13.20
CA GLY A 12 -6.17 16.12 12.43
C GLY A 12 -6.78 17.50 12.68
N SER A 13 -6.30 18.23 13.70
CA SER A 13 -6.73 19.59 14.03
C SER A 13 -6.30 20.65 13.02
N VAL A 14 -5.13 20.52 12.38
CA VAL A 14 -4.64 21.54 11.42
C VAL A 14 -5.35 21.40 10.07
N ASN A 15 -5.58 20.20 9.59
CA ASN A 15 -6.37 19.96 8.37
C ASN A 15 -7.80 20.50 8.55
N HIS A 16 -8.43 20.24 9.70
CA HIS A 16 -9.77 20.73 10.01
C HIS A 16 -9.88 22.27 10.03
N ILE A 17 -8.85 22.97 10.51
CA ILE A 17 -8.80 24.43 10.48
C ILE A 17 -8.65 24.95 9.04
N TYR A 18 -7.84 24.31 8.21
CA TYR A 18 -7.67 24.69 6.81
C TYR A 18 -8.95 24.44 6.01
N GLU A 19 -9.62 23.32 6.20
CA GLU A 19 -10.84 22.96 5.48
C GLU A 19 -12.01 23.93 5.76
N LYS A 20 -12.07 24.52 6.95
CA LYS A 20 -13.05 25.54 7.33
C LYS A 20 -12.80 26.92 6.72
N GLN A 21 -11.68 27.13 6.01
CA GLN A 21 -11.39 28.42 5.39
C GLN A 21 -12.22 28.62 4.12
N SER A 22 -12.55 29.89 3.81
CA SER A 22 -13.18 30.26 2.55
C SER A 22 -12.27 29.99 1.35
N VAL A 23 -12.86 29.76 0.17
CA VAL A 23 -12.13 29.47 -1.07
C VAL A 23 -11.05 30.53 -1.36
N GLY A 24 -11.35 31.82 -1.16
CA GLY A 24 -10.38 32.91 -1.34
C GLY A 24 -9.20 32.85 -0.37
N ARG A 25 -9.42 32.42 0.87
CA ARG A 25 -8.35 32.24 1.85
C ARG A 25 -7.50 31.00 1.54
N LYS A 26 -8.11 29.91 1.09
CA LYS A 26 -7.39 28.70 0.65
C LYS A 26 -6.42 28.97 -0.50
N GLN A 27 -6.70 29.94 -1.38
CA GLN A 27 -5.80 30.33 -2.47
C GLN A 27 -4.56 31.10 -2.01
N VAL A 28 -4.62 31.78 -0.87
CA VAL A 28 -3.53 32.63 -0.35
C VAL A 28 -2.70 31.92 0.71
N ILE A 29 -3.31 30.98 1.45
CA ILE A 29 -2.63 30.22 2.49
C ILE A 29 -1.98 28.99 1.82
N LYS A 30 -0.64 28.94 1.78
CA LYS A 30 0.06 27.67 1.53
C LYS A 30 -0.02 26.87 2.82
N PRO A 31 -0.82 25.78 2.90
CA PRO A 31 -0.85 24.96 4.09
C PRO A 31 0.56 24.40 4.31
N VAL A 32 1.04 24.46 5.55
CA VAL A 32 2.32 23.85 5.95
C VAL A 32 2.28 22.35 5.68
N TYR A 33 1.09 21.79 5.60
CA TYR A 33 0.81 20.39 5.33
C TYR A 33 -0.18 20.27 4.15
N PRO A 34 0.06 19.35 3.21
CA PRO A 34 -0.84 19.15 2.08
C PRO A 34 -2.21 18.66 2.56
N SER A 35 -3.29 19.14 1.93
CA SER A 35 -4.63 18.57 2.14
C SER A 35 -4.67 17.11 1.66
N ASP A 36 -5.73 16.38 2.03
CA ASP A 36 -5.93 15.01 1.56
C ASP A 36 -5.96 14.93 0.03
N GLU A 37 -6.66 15.86 -0.61
CA GLU A 37 -6.71 15.99 -2.06
C GLU A 37 -5.31 16.19 -2.67
N GLN A 38 -4.52 17.11 -2.11
CA GLN A 38 -3.16 17.37 -2.58
C GLN A 38 -2.22 16.17 -2.36
N CYS A 39 -2.42 15.44 -1.26
CA CYS A 39 -1.66 14.24 -0.98
C CYS A 39 -2.01 13.13 -1.96
N LEU A 40 -3.30 12.91 -2.21
CA LEU A 40 -3.80 11.93 -3.15
C LEU A 40 -3.35 12.26 -4.59
N GLU A 41 -3.49 13.52 -5.02
CA GLU A 41 -3.03 13.96 -6.34
C GLU A 41 -1.52 13.72 -6.55
N ARG A 42 -0.70 13.96 -5.51
CA ARG A 42 0.73 13.64 -5.57
C ARG A 42 0.98 12.14 -5.64
N TRP A 43 0.23 11.37 -4.84
CA TRP A 43 0.30 9.91 -4.85
C TRP A 43 -0.01 9.33 -6.22
N GLU A 44 -1.08 9.76 -6.84
CA GLU A 44 -1.50 9.28 -8.17
C GLU A 44 -0.52 9.62 -9.29
N LYS A 45 0.23 10.72 -9.14
CA LYS A 45 1.25 11.15 -10.13
C LYS A 45 2.60 10.47 -9.97
N ILE A 46 2.80 9.68 -8.93
CA ILE A 46 4.07 8.97 -8.71
C ILE A 46 4.19 7.82 -9.71
N SER A 47 5.24 7.84 -10.50
CA SER A 47 5.59 6.73 -11.39
C SER A 47 6.63 5.81 -10.75
N ALA A 48 6.55 4.52 -11.06
CA ALA A 48 7.55 3.54 -10.64
C ALA A 48 8.87 3.77 -11.39
N ASP A 49 9.95 4.06 -10.64
CA ASP A 49 11.28 4.24 -11.20
C ASP A 49 12.34 3.63 -10.25
N PRO A 50 13.01 2.56 -10.65
CA PRO A 50 12.79 1.78 -11.87
C PRO A 50 11.48 0.98 -11.83
N PRO A 51 10.89 0.66 -13.00
CA PRO A 51 9.71 -0.17 -13.07
C PRO A 51 10.02 -1.60 -12.61
N CYS A 52 8.99 -2.32 -12.17
CA CYS A 52 9.14 -3.71 -11.75
C CYS A 52 9.69 -4.57 -12.90
N PRO A 53 10.78 -5.34 -12.68
CA PRO A 53 11.42 -6.14 -13.72
C PRO A 53 10.71 -7.46 -13.98
N TYR A 54 9.69 -7.83 -13.18
CA TYR A 54 8.99 -9.11 -13.32
C TYR A 54 7.94 -9.05 -14.41
N GLU A 55 7.96 -10.04 -15.29
CA GLU A 55 6.96 -10.16 -16.34
C GLU A 55 5.57 -10.47 -15.75
N LYS A 56 4.57 -9.77 -16.26
CA LYS A 56 3.17 -10.04 -15.96
C LYS A 56 2.64 -11.03 -16.99
N THR A 57 2.45 -12.28 -16.59
CA THR A 57 1.94 -13.34 -17.45
C THR A 57 0.48 -13.65 -17.13
N GLY A 58 -0.32 -13.93 -18.15
CA GLY A 58 -1.73 -14.27 -18.02
C GLY A 58 -2.68 -13.09 -18.18
N ASP A 59 -3.99 -13.39 -18.09
CA ASP A 59 -5.08 -12.45 -18.34
C ASP A 59 -5.75 -11.99 -17.04
N ASN A 60 -4.94 -11.73 -15.99
CA ASN A 60 -5.45 -11.24 -14.72
C ASN A 60 -5.47 -9.71 -14.75
N PHE A 61 -6.65 -9.12 -14.91
CA PHE A 61 -6.86 -7.68 -14.90
C PHE A 61 -7.76 -7.29 -13.74
N THR A 62 -7.40 -6.21 -13.06
CA THR A 62 -8.21 -5.59 -12.01
C THR A 62 -9.34 -4.76 -12.63
N GLU A 63 -10.33 -4.34 -11.84
CA GLU A 63 -11.38 -3.43 -12.28
C GLU A 63 -10.83 -2.06 -12.73
N LYS A 64 -9.67 -1.63 -12.22
CA LYS A 64 -8.94 -0.45 -12.70
C LYS A 64 -8.24 -0.66 -14.05
N GLY A 65 -8.24 -1.89 -14.59
CA GLY A 65 -7.54 -2.26 -15.81
C GLY A 65 -6.04 -2.51 -15.64
N GLU A 66 -5.54 -2.65 -14.41
CA GLU A 66 -4.15 -3.00 -14.14
C GLU A 66 -3.94 -4.50 -14.35
N GLN A 67 -2.91 -4.89 -15.08
CA GLN A 67 -2.51 -6.29 -15.18
C GLN A 67 -1.71 -6.70 -13.95
N VAL A 68 -2.12 -7.80 -13.30
CA VAL A 68 -1.45 -8.39 -12.13
C VAL A 68 -1.08 -9.85 -12.38
N ARG A 69 -0.26 -10.47 -11.53
CA ARG A 69 0.30 -11.80 -11.80
C ARG A 69 -0.61 -12.95 -11.36
N SER A 70 -1.54 -12.72 -10.45
CA SER A 70 -2.41 -13.77 -9.91
C SER A 70 -3.87 -13.32 -9.72
N LYS A 71 -4.77 -14.30 -9.65
CA LYS A 71 -6.18 -14.03 -9.30
C LYS A 71 -6.36 -13.46 -7.89
N SER A 72 -5.54 -13.90 -6.96
CA SER A 72 -5.58 -13.41 -5.57
C SER A 72 -5.16 -11.95 -5.49
N GLU A 73 -4.19 -11.52 -6.32
CA GLU A 73 -3.84 -10.11 -6.45
C GLU A 73 -4.97 -9.28 -7.08
N VAL A 74 -5.74 -9.83 -8.04
CA VAL A 74 -6.97 -9.17 -8.54
C VAL A 74 -7.95 -8.93 -7.38
N LEU A 75 -8.21 -9.96 -6.56
CA LEU A 75 -9.15 -9.84 -5.43
C LEU A 75 -8.71 -8.79 -4.41
N ILE A 76 -7.41 -8.69 -4.12
CA ILE A 76 -6.86 -7.69 -3.20
C ILE A 76 -6.98 -6.30 -3.82
N ALA A 77 -6.55 -6.12 -5.07
CA ALA A 77 -6.59 -4.86 -5.79
C ALA A 77 -8.02 -4.28 -5.87
N ASP A 78 -8.97 -5.11 -6.29
CA ASP A 78 -10.37 -4.71 -6.42
C ASP A 78 -11.00 -4.39 -5.06
N ALA A 79 -10.65 -5.13 -4.01
CA ALA A 79 -11.12 -4.84 -2.66
C ALA A 79 -10.57 -3.51 -2.12
N LEU A 80 -9.28 -3.19 -2.37
CA LEU A 80 -8.69 -1.88 -2.04
C LEU A 80 -9.36 -0.76 -2.83
N TYR A 81 -9.60 -0.97 -4.12
CA TYR A 81 -10.28 -0.02 -4.99
C TYR A 81 -11.70 0.30 -4.51
N HIS A 82 -12.51 -0.73 -4.21
CA HIS A 82 -13.86 -0.56 -3.70
C HIS A 82 -13.91 0.08 -2.31
N ALA A 83 -12.88 -0.11 -1.50
CA ALA A 83 -12.74 0.55 -0.20
C ALA A 83 -12.25 2.00 -0.31
N GLY A 84 -11.91 2.49 -1.51
CA GLY A 84 -11.35 3.82 -1.71
C GLY A 84 -9.95 3.99 -1.11
N VAL A 85 -9.22 2.88 -0.93
CA VAL A 85 -7.88 2.87 -0.36
C VAL A 85 -6.85 3.00 -1.49
N PRO A 86 -6.07 4.10 -1.55
CA PRO A 86 -5.11 4.32 -2.62
C PRO A 86 -3.94 3.34 -2.54
N TYR A 87 -3.60 2.72 -3.68
CA TYR A 87 -2.47 1.80 -3.77
C TYR A 87 -1.72 1.94 -5.10
N HIS A 88 -0.48 1.48 -5.11
CA HIS A 88 0.31 1.19 -6.30
C HIS A 88 0.69 -0.28 -6.29
N TYR A 89 0.51 -0.95 -7.42
CA TYR A 89 0.91 -2.32 -7.64
C TYR A 89 2.38 -2.40 -8.04
N GLU A 90 3.16 -3.28 -7.37
CA GLU A 90 4.59 -3.50 -7.62
C GLU A 90 5.43 -2.20 -7.68
N TYR A 91 5.17 -1.28 -6.75
CA TYR A 91 5.94 -0.04 -6.66
C TYR A 91 7.30 -0.27 -5.99
N PRO A 92 8.41 0.28 -6.57
CA PRO A 92 9.76 0.03 -6.04
C PRO A 92 9.94 0.58 -4.64
N LEU A 93 10.34 -0.29 -3.73
CA LEU A 93 10.74 0.01 -2.37
C LEU A 93 12.26 -0.13 -2.24
N LYS A 94 12.96 0.99 -2.03
CA LYS A 94 14.38 0.97 -1.75
C LYS A 94 14.60 0.74 -0.25
N LEU A 95 15.21 -0.39 0.08
CA LEU A 95 15.58 -0.75 1.43
C LEU A 95 16.81 0.02 1.92
N HIS A 96 17.04 0.05 3.24
CA HIS A 96 18.22 0.70 3.83
C HIS A 96 19.53 0.06 3.37
N THR A 97 19.50 -1.24 3.05
CA THR A 97 20.63 -1.99 2.46
C THR A 97 20.97 -1.55 1.04
N GLY A 98 20.09 -0.79 0.39
CA GLY A 98 20.24 -0.35 -1.00
C GLY A 98 19.55 -1.29 -2.01
N GLU A 99 19.04 -2.43 -1.57
CA GLU A 99 18.28 -3.36 -2.40
C GLU A 99 16.92 -2.76 -2.78
N LEU A 100 16.44 -3.14 -3.97
CA LEU A 100 15.10 -2.79 -4.45
C LEU A 100 14.17 -3.99 -4.28
N PHE A 101 13.11 -3.77 -3.53
CA PHE A 101 11.99 -4.68 -3.43
C PHE A 101 10.79 -4.13 -4.20
N TYR A 102 9.91 -5.02 -4.63
CA TYR A 102 8.65 -4.68 -5.26
C TYR A 102 7.55 -5.42 -4.50
N PRO A 103 6.99 -4.78 -3.45
CA PRO A 103 5.82 -5.33 -2.75
C PRO A 103 4.67 -5.50 -3.73
N ASP A 104 3.83 -6.51 -3.56
CA ASP A 104 2.67 -6.67 -4.43
C ASP A 104 1.81 -5.40 -4.39
N PHE A 105 1.60 -4.81 -3.20
CA PHE A 105 0.92 -3.53 -3.08
C PHE A 105 1.66 -2.59 -2.11
N THR A 106 1.87 -1.36 -2.55
CA THR A 106 2.26 -0.23 -1.69
C THR A 106 1.02 0.62 -1.49
N ILE A 107 0.56 0.78 -0.25
CA ILE A 107 -0.76 1.30 0.11
C ILE A 107 -0.59 2.60 0.91
N LEU A 108 -1.36 3.61 0.58
CA LEU A 108 -1.42 4.87 1.31
C LEU A 108 -2.62 4.86 2.28
N ASP A 109 -2.32 4.85 3.57
CA ASP A 109 -3.28 5.24 4.60
C ASP A 109 -3.34 6.78 4.61
N LEU A 110 -4.27 7.31 3.81
CA LEU A 110 -4.39 8.74 3.57
C LEU A 110 -4.68 9.55 4.84
N PRO A 111 -5.61 9.15 5.73
CA PRO A 111 -5.88 9.86 6.98
C PRO A 111 -4.65 9.98 7.90
N ASN A 112 -3.88 8.92 8.04
CA ASN A 112 -2.73 8.87 8.95
C ASN A 112 -1.39 9.19 8.27
N ARG A 113 -1.39 9.43 6.96
CA ARG A 113 -0.17 9.68 6.15
C ARG A 113 0.88 8.58 6.33
N LYS A 114 0.43 7.34 6.43
CA LYS A 114 1.28 6.15 6.57
C LYS A 114 1.32 5.35 5.29
N ILE A 115 2.45 4.66 5.08
CA ILE A 115 2.60 3.68 4.01
C ILE A 115 2.60 2.30 4.62
N TYR A 116 1.82 1.43 4.01
CA TYR A 116 1.80 0.00 4.26
C TYR A 116 2.24 -0.74 3.00
N TYR A 117 2.81 -1.92 3.20
CA TYR A 117 3.17 -2.86 2.15
C TYR A 117 2.35 -4.12 2.34
N TRP A 118 1.76 -4.63 1.29
CA TRP A 118 1.03 -5.89 1.34
C TRP A 118 1.67 -6.88 0.39
N GLU A 119 2.01 -8.04 0.91
CA GLU A 119 2.55 -9.18 0.19
C GLU A 119 1.56 -10.34 0.23
N HIS A 120 1.34 -10.95 -0.92
CA HIS A 120 0.54 -12.16 -1.03
C HIS A 120 1.40 -13.36 -1.40
N PHE A 121 1.49 -14.33 -0.52
CA PHE A 121 2.30 -15.52 -0.69
C PHE A 121 1.44 -16.71 -1.12
N GLY A 122 1.22 -16.87 -2.44
CA GLY A 122 0.25 -17.81 -3.02
C GLY A 122 0.73 -19.26 -3.17
N LYS A 123 1.99 -19.62 -2.83
CA LYS A 123 2.55 -20.94 -3.09
C LYS A 123 3.21 -21.56 -1.84
N MET A 124 2.58 -21.39 -0.67
CA MET A 124 3.17 -21.83 0.61
C MET A 124 3.30 -23.35 0.76
N GLY A 125 2.68 -24.14 -0.13
CA GLY A 125 2.90 -25.59 -0.24
C GLY A 125 4.22 -25.97 -0.92
N ASP A 126 4.86 -25.06 -1.64
CA ASP A 126 6.15 -25.28 -2.28
C ASP A 126 7.30 -24.96 -1.29
N ARG A 127 8.16 -25.94 -1.05
CA ARG A 127 9.25 -25.80 -0.05
C ARG A 127 10.30 -24.76 -0.45
N GLU A 128 10.60 -24.63 -1.74
CA GLU A 128 11.58 -23.65 -2.22
C GLU A 128 11.00 -22.25 -2.12
N TYR A 129 9.75 -22.09 -2.53
CA TYR A 129 9.01 -20.83 -2.40
C TYR A 129 8.88 -20.39 -0.94
N LEU A 130 8.53 -21.33 -0.04
CA LEU A 130 8.47 -21.06 1.40
C LEU A 130 9.79 -20.52 1.95
N ASN A 131 10.92 -21.14 1.59
CA ASN A 131 12.23 -20.67 2.04
C ASN A 131 12.54 -19.24 1.51
N LYS A 132 12.23 -18.96 0.26
CA LYS A 132 12.37 -17.62 -0.33
C LYS A 132 11.47 -16.59 0.38
N THR A 133 10.24 -16.97 0.70
CA THR A 133 9.30 -16.15 1.46
C THR A 133 9.83 -15.79 2.84
N LEU A 134 10.36 -16.77 3.59
CA LEU A 134 10.94 -16.52 4.91
C LEU A 134 12.15 -15.57 4.86
N ILE A 135 12.99 -15.73 3.84
CA ILE A 135 14.13 -14.81 3.62
C ILE A 135 13.61 -13.39 3.31
N LYS A 136 12.61 -13.27 2.42
CA LYS A 136 12.00 -11.98 2.05
C LYS A 136 11.42 -11.27 3.29
N ILE A 137 10.69 -12.00 4.15
CA ILE A 137 10.12 -11.44 5.39
C ILE A 137 11.23 -10.94 6.32
N ARG A 138 12.28 -11.74 6.55
CA ARG A 138 13.42 -11.32 7.38
C ARG A 138 14.09 -10.07 6.83
N THR A 139 14.25 -9.97 5.51
CA THR A 139 14.81 -8.77 4.89
C THR A 139 13.93 -7.54 5.14
N TYR A 140 12.60 -7.66 5.13
CA TYR A 140 11.71 -6.58 5.55
C TYR A 140 11.94 -6.18 7.01
N GLU A 141 11.99 -7.15 7.92
CA GLU A 141 12.22 -6.92 9.37
C GLU A 141 13.56 -6.22 9.63
N GLU A 142 14.64 -6.66 8.99
CA GLU A 142 15.97 -6.05 9.07
C GLU A 142 16.00 -4.61 8.57
N ASN A 143 15.03 -4.23 7.75
CA ASN A 143 14.85 -2.86 7.25
C ASN A 143 13.76 -2.07 8.01
N GLY A 144 13.30 -2.57 9.17
CA GLY A 144 12.34 -1.89 10.03
C GLY A 144 10.89 -1.89 9.48
N ILE A 145 10.58 -2.86 8.61
CA ILE A 145 9.24 -3.08 8.06
C ILE A 145 8.69 -4.37 8.66
N TRP A 146 8.00 -4.21 9.80
CA TRP A 146 7.57 -5.34 10.61
C TRP A 146 6.19 -5.86 10.21
N PRO A 147 6.00 -7.20 10.21
CA PRO A 147 4.68 -7.82 10.06
C PRO A 147 3.68 -7.29 11.08
N GLY A 148 2.48 -6.96 10.62
CA GLY A 148 1.41 -6.40 11.46
C GLY A 148 1.53 -4.91 11.78
N GLU A 149 2.67 -4.27 11.50
CA GLU A 149 2.84 -2.82 11.65
C GLU A 149 2.77 -2.10 10.31
N LYS A 150 3.70 -2.42 9.41
CA LYS A 150 3.81 -1.83 8.07
C LYS A 150 3.73 -2.87 6.96
N LEU A 151 3.97 -4.14 7.28
CA LEU A 151 3.89 -5.26 6.36
C LEU A 151 2.64 -6.08 6.63
N LEU A 152 1.70 -6.04 5.70
CA LEU A 152 0.53 -6.89 5.67
C LEU A 152 0.87 -8.14 4.85
N MET A 153 0.44 -9.29 5.30
CA MET A 153 0.74 -10.55 4.62
C MET A 153 -0.49 -11.41 4.54
N THR A 154 -0.70 -12.02 3.38
CA THR A 154 -1.69 -13.06 3.17
C THR A 154 -1.04 -14.27 2.53
N PHE A 155 -1.60 -15.45 2.81
CA PHE A 155 -0.98 -16.71 2.42
C PHE A 155 -1.99 -17.63 1.76
N GLU A 156 -1.54 -18.39 0.78
CA GLU A 156 -2.28 -19.50 0.20
C GLU A 156 -1.42 -20.77 0.14
N SER A 157 -2.09 -21.90 0.26
CA SER A 157 -1.53 -23.23 0.06
C SER A 157 -2.50 -24.06 -0.78
N PRO A 158 -2.14 -25.29 -1.21
CA PRO A 158 -3.07 -26.16 -1.92
C PRO A 158 -4.40 -26.41 -1.19
N ASP A 159 -4.39 -26.34 0.15
CA ASP A 159 -5.54 -26.63 0.99
C ASP A 159 -6.23 -25.38 1.55
N VAL A 160 -5.61 -24.20 1.42
CA VAL A 160 -6.12 -22.93 1.98
C VAL A 160 -6.01 -21.83 0.94
N SER A 161 -7.14 -21.31 0.50
CA SER A 161 -7.21 -20.20 -0.44
C SER A 161 -7.56 -18.88 0.27
N LEU A 162 -7.07 -17.77 -0.27
CA LEU A 162 -7.42 -16.43 0.21
C LEU A 162 -8.90 -16.11 -0.03
N GLY A 163 -9.61 -15.82 1.04
CA GLY A 163 -11.03 -15.47 0.98
C GLY A 163 -11.26 -13.97 0.90
N THR A 164 -12.30 -13.54 0.17
CA THR A 164 -12.70 -12.12 0.11
C THR A 164 -13.06 -11.54 1.47
N LYS A 165 -13.56 -12.37 2.40
CA LYS A 165 -13.86 -11.96 3.78
C LYS A 165 -12.59 -11.60 4.55
N GLU A 166 -11.52 -12.38 4.37
CA GLU A 166 -10.23 -12.13 4.99
C GLU A 166 -9.64 -10.81 4.50
N ILE A 167 -9.65 -10.58 3.17
CA ILE A 167 -9.19 -9.33 2.57
C ILE A 167 -9.95 -8.13 3.14
N LYS A 168 -11.29 -8.22 3.19
CA LYS A 168 -12.14 -7.15 3.74
C LYS A 168 -11.87 -6.88 5.22
N ASN A 169 -11.60 -7.92 6.02
CA ASN A 169 -11.25 -7.76 7.44
C ASN A 169 -9.92 -7.03 7.61
N ILE A 170 -8.90 -7.37 6.81
CA ILE A 170 -7.62 -6.68 6.81
C ILE A 170 -7.80 -5.21 6.43
N ILE A 171 -8.55 -4.92 5.36
CA ILE A 171 -8.81 -3.54 4.94
C ILE A 171 -9.55 -2.76 6.03
N ALA A 172 -10.55 -3.35 6.67
CA ALA A 172 -11.29 -2.72 7.76
C ALA A 172 -10.40 -2.46 8.98
N GLU A 173 -9.52 -3.39 9.35
CA GLU A 173 -8.63 -3.26 10.50
C GLU A 173 -7.57 -2.16 10.30
N TYR A 174 -7.01 -2.04 9.10
CA TYR A 174 -5.87 -1.14 8.87
C TYR A 174 -6.24 0.21 8.26
N PHE A 175 -7.35 0.30 7.51
CA PHE A 175 -7.67 1.48 6.69
C PHE A 175 -9.06 2.08 6.96
N SER A 176 -9.79 1.61 7.99
CA SER A 176 -11.05 2.25 8.37
C SER A 176 -10.83 3.61 9.01
N PRO A 177 -11.65 4.63 8.68
CA PRO A 177 -11.57 5.96 9.27
C PRO A 177 -11.70 5.98 10.80
N GLU A 178 -12.32 4.95 11.37
CA GLU A 178 -12.56 4.83 12.83
C GLU A 178 -11.32 4.37 13.60
N ASN A 179 -10.30 3.84 12.94
CA ASN A 179 -9.07 3.31 13.56
C ASN A 179 -7.94 4.35 13.67
N GLY A 180 -8.24 5.63 13.50
CA GLY A 180 -7.31 6.74 13.76
C GLY A 180 -6.94 6.81 15.25
N ARG A 181 -6.08 5.91 15.73
CA ARG A 181 -5.45 5.96 17.05
C ARG A 181 -4.10 6.65 16.97
#